data_65b678b629512b3c39aaa6afc5f3e30b
#
_entry.id   65b678b629512b3c39aaa6afc5f3e30b
#
_cell.length_a   1.000
_cell.length_b   1.000
_cell.length_c   1.000
_cell.angle_alpha   90.00
_cell.angle_beta   90.00
_cell.angle_gamma   90.00
#
_symmetry.space_group_name_H-M   'P 1'
#
loop_
_entity.id
_entity.type
_entity.pdbx_description
1 polymer ?
#
loop_
_entity_poly.entity_id
_entity_poly.type
_entity_poly.pdbx_seq_one_letter_code
_entity_poly.pdbx_strand_id
1 'polypeptide(L)'
;LEKLGVLPISAEESLNPEMGLHKRWTVHGVSHMLGIDVHDCNEARVEQYRDGVLEAGMILTVEPGLYIHPDDELFPEQYRGIGVRIEDDVLVTETGCRVLSNKLPSHPDEVEVWISNLTKSN
;
A
#
# COMPACT_ATOMS: atom_id res chain seq x y z
N LEU A 1 -8.48 6.27 8.50
CA LEU A 1 -9.94 6.40 8.31
C LEU A 1 -10.63 6.83 9.61
N GLU A 2 -10.37 6.16 10.73
CA GLU A 2 -10.92 6.55 12.04
C GLU A 2 -10.56 8.01 12.38
N LYS A 3 -9.29 8.41 12.27
CA LYS A 3 -8.84 9.79 12.52
C LYS A 3 -9.47 10.83 11.59
N LEU A 4 -9.95 10.41 10.43
CA LEU A 4 -10.70 11.26 9.49
C LEU A 4 -12.20 11.32 9.82
N GLY A 5 -12.65 10.55 10.80
CA GLY A 5 -14.06 10.47 11.19
C GLY A 5 -14.96 9.80 10.15
N VAL A 6 -14.39 9.01 9.25
CA VAL A 6 -15.13 8.33 8.17
C VAL A 6 -15.39 6.85 8.43
N LEU A 7 -14.79 6.26 9.47
CA LEU A 7 -15.17 4.93 9.92
C LEU A 7 -16.37 5.01 10.85
N PRO A 8 -17.43 4.23 10.60
CA PRO A 8 -18.60 4.17 11.49
C PRO A 8 -18.35 3.35 12.77
N ILE A 9 -17.22 2.69 12.86
CA ILE A 9 -16.74 1.87 13.99
C ILE A 9 -15.27 2.19 14.26
N SER A 10 -14.73 1.71 15.37
CA SER A 10 -13.30 1.87 15.69
C SER A 10 -12.41 1.14 14.68
N ALA A 11 -11.15 1.56 14.58
CA ALA A 11 -10.16 0.86 13.75
C ALA A 11 -9.98 -0.58 14.21
N GLU A 12 -9.96 -0.85 15.52
CA GLU A 12 -9.85 -2.18 16.10
C GLU A 12 -11.00 -3.09 15.66
N GLU A 13 -12.24 -2.62 15.78
CA GLU A 13 -13.42 -3.37 15.32
C GLU A 13 -13.38 -3.60 13.80
N SER A 14 -12.95 -2.60 13.02
CA SER A 14 -12.84 -2.71 11.57
C SER A 14 -11.81 -3.77 11.14
N LEU A 15 -10.76 -3.99 11.93
CA LEU A 15 -9.72 -4.98 11.67
C LEU A 15 -10.11 -6.39 12.13
N ASN A 16 -11.19 -6.53 12.90
CA ASN A 16 -11.69 -7.84 13.29
C ASN A 16 -11.99 -8.67 12.03
N PRO A 17 -11.49 -9.92 11.92
CA PRO A 17 -11.68 -10.77 10.75
C PRO A 17 -13.14 -10.99 10.35
N GLU A 18 -14.06 -11.03 11.34
CA GLU A 18 -15.49 -11.22 11.11
C GLU A 18 -16.14 -9.96 10.53
N MET A 19 -15.71 -8.77 10.93
CA MET A 19 -16.23 -7.51 10.44
C MET A 19 -15.55 -7.09 9.15
N GLY A 20 -14.23 -7.01 9.13
CA GLY A 20 -13.41 -6.74 7.96
C GLY A 20 -13.80 -5.48 7.17
N LEU A 21 -14.41 -4.48 7.81
CA LEU A 21 -14.96 -3.30 7.14
C LEU A 21 -13.91 -2.52 6.33
N HIS A 22 -12.66 -2.47 6.83
CA HIS A 22 -11.55 -1.82 6.11
C HIS A 22 -11.33 -2.38 4.71
N LYS A 23 -11.64 -3.67 4.47
CA LYS A 23 -11.49 -4.33 3.16
C LYS A 23 -12.37 -3.71 2.08
N ARG A 24 -13.39 -2.95 2.45
CA ARG A 24 -14.21 -2.18 1.51
C ARG A 24 -13.37 -1.16 0.72
N TRP A 25 -12.34 -0.63 1.35
CA TRP A 25 -11.49 0.43 0.78
C TRP A 25 -10.04 0.00 0.56
N THR A 26 -9.62 -1.14 1.12
CA THR A 26 -8.30 -1.75 0.91
C THR A 26 -8.49 -3.06 0.14
N VAL A 27 -8.64 -2.95 -1.17
CA VAL A 27 -9.15 -4.03 -2.03
C VAL A 27 -8.10 -5.04 -2.49
N HIS A 28 -6.85 -4.84 -2.12
CA HIS A 28 -5.74 -5.75 -2.44
C HIS A 28 -4.81 -5.97 -1.24
N GLY A 29 -3.87 -6.91 -1.37
CA GLY A 29 -2.79 -7.09 -0.41
C GLY A 29 -1.89 -5.86 -0.34
N VAL A 30 -1.23 -5.65 0.80
CA VAL A 30 -0.33 -4.50 1.00
C VAL A 30 1.12 -4.80 0.65
N SER A 31 1.41 -6.03 0.22
CA SER A 31 2.76 -6.49 -0.09
C SER A 31 2.74 -7.74 -0.94
N HIS A 32 3.73 -7.90 -1.81
CA HIS A 32 4.07 -9.14 -2.50
C HIS A 32 5.59 -9.22 -2.71
N MET A 33 6.11 -10.42 -2.96
CA MET A 33 7.50 -10.58 -3.36
C MET A 33 7.73 -9.99 -4.74
N LEU A 34 8.91 -9.39 -4.91
CA LEU A 34 9.38 -8.82 -6.16
C LEU A 34 10.69 -9.50 -6.55
N GLY A 35 10.76 -10.02 -7.78
CA GLY A 35 11.93 -10.73 -8.27
C GLY A 35 11.97 -10.75 -9.78
N ILE A 36 12.11 -11.93 -10.39
CA ILE A 36 12.07 -12.10 -11.85
C ILE A 36 10.69 -11.70 -12.36
N ASP A 37 9.65 -12.11 -11.63
CA ASP A 37 8.28 -11.68 -11.88
C ASP A 37 7.88 -10.55 -10.92
N VAL A 38 6.97 -9.67 -11.39
CA VAL A 38 6.44 -8.57 -10.55
C VAL A 38 5.68 -9.10 -9.33
N HIS A 39 4.93 -10.18 -9.47
CA HIS A 39 4.33 -10.94 -8.37
C HIS A 39 5.10 -12.25 -8.20
N ASP A 40 6.35 -12.15 -7.77
CA ASP A 40 7.24 -13.30 -7.70
C ASP A 40 6.83 -14.28 -6.61
N CYS A 41 7.09 -15.55 -6.83
CA CYS A 41 6.80 -16.66 -5.90
C CYS A 41 5.32 -16.80 -5.47
N ASN A 42 4.36 -16.23 -6.18
CA ASN A 42 2.94 -16.28 -5.81
C ASN A 42 2.33 -17.69 -5.80
N GLU A 43 2.94 -18.63 -6.51
CA GLU A 43 2.58 -20.05 -6.53
C GLU A 43 3.25 -20.88 -5.41
N ALA A 44 4.08 -20.23 -4.56
CA ALA A 44 4.68 -20.88 -3.41
C ALA A 44 3.62 -21.26 -2.37
N ARG A 45 3.96 -22.23 -1.52
CA ARG A 45 3.07 -22.65 -0.42
C ARG A 45 2.83 -21.49 0.53
N VAL A 46 1.63 -21.43 1.11
CA VAL A 46 1.22 -20.36 2.05
C VAL A 46 2.24 -20.20 3.18
N GLU A 47 2.73 -21.31 3.72
CA GLU A 47 3.70 -21.33 4.83
C GLU A 47 5.08 -20.77 4.43
N GLN A 48 5.38 -20.74 3.13
CA GLN A 48 6.64 -20.20 2.59
C GLN A 48 6.49 -18.79 2.05
N TYR A 49 5.28 -18.34 1.80
CA TYR A 49 4.99 -17.06 1.20
C TYR A 49 4.22 -16.14 2.17
N ARG A 50 2.92 -16.38 2.39
CA ARG A 50 2.08 -15.49 3.20
C ARG A 50 2.39 -15.58 4.69
N ASP A 51 2.63 -16.79 5.18
CA ASP A 51 2.91 -17.08 6.59
C ASP A 51 4.41 -17.35 6.80
N GLY A 52 5.23 -17.12 5.77
CA GLY A 52 6.68 -17.31 5.81
C GLY A 52 7.39 -16.26 6.65
N VAL A 53 8.62 -16.59 7.04
CA VAL A 53 9.51 -15.64 7.73
C VAL A 53 10.32 -14.89 6.69
N LEU A 54 10.40 -13.57 6.84
CA LEU A 54 11.23 -12.74 5.99
C LEU A 54 12.71 -12.99 6.29
N GLU A 55 13.49 -13.24 5.24
CA GLU A 55 14.92 -13.50 5.30
C GLU A 55 15.71 -12.41 4.58
N ALA A 56 16.93 -12.16 5.06
CA ALA A 56 17.83 -11.19 4.40
C ALA A 56 18.07 -11.56 2.94
N GLY A 57 17.97 -10.57 2.06
CA GLY A 57 18.04 -10.73 0.61
C GLY A 57 16.70 -10.81 -0.10
N MET A 58 15.59 -11.02 0.61
CA MET A 58 14.26 -10.95 0.03
C MET A 58 13.91 -9.51 -0.34
N ILE A 59 13.23 -9.33 -1.49
CA ILE A 59 12.68 -8.04 -1.92
C ILE A 59 11.18 -8.18 -2.00
N LEU A 60 10.48 -7.20 -1.43
CA LEU A 60 9.02 -7.14 -1.44
C LEU A 60 8.53 -5.71 -1.61
N THR A 61 7.32 -5.56 -2.11
CA THR A 61 6.64 -4.27 -2.12
C THR A 61 6.01 -3.96 -0.77
N VAL A 62 5.86 -2.69 -0.45
CA VAL A 62 5.00 -2.18 0.63
C VAL A 62 4.10 -1.16 0.00
N GLU A 63 2.84 -1.53 -0.26
CA GLU A 63 1.93 -0.79 -1.15
C GLU A 63 0.52 -0.60 -0.55
N PRO A 64 0.38 -0.01 0.63
CA PRO A 64 -0.93 0.27 1.17
C PRO A 64 -1.73 1.17 0.22
N GLY A 65 -2.97 0.76 -0.07
CA GLY A 65 -3.87 1.49 -0.96
C GLY A 65 -5.22 1.77 -0.31
N LEU A 66 -5.81 2.89 -0.67
CA LEU A 66 -7.14 3.30 -0.26
C LEU A 66 -7.94 3.70 -1.50
N TYR A 67 -9.09 3.07 -1.71
CA TYR A 67 -9.91 3.25 -2.91
C TYR A 67 -11.36 3.47 -2.51
N ILE A 68 -11.88 4.65 -2.82
CA ILE A 68 -13.25 5.04 -2.44
C ILE A 68 -14.09 5.02 -3.71
N HIS A 69 -15.08 4.12 -3.74
CA HIS A 69 -15.98 4.04 -4.89
C HIS A 69 -16.76 5.35 -5.06
N PRO A 70 -17.07 5.79 -6.31
CA PRO A 70 -17.83 7.01 -6.55
C PRO A 70 -19.20 7.04 -5.85
N ASP A 71 -19.83 5.88 -5.71
CA ASP A 71 -21.16 5.73 -5.09
C ASP A 71 -21.07 5.30 -3.61
N ASP A 72 -19.92 5.43 -2.96
CA ASP A 72 -19.76 5.06 -1.56
C ASP A 72 -20.33 6.11 -0.61
N GLU A 73 -21.57 5.91 -0.18
CA GLU A 73 -22.30 6.82 0.71
C GLU A 73 -21.74 6.86 2.15
N LEU A 74 -20.87 5.91 2.53
CA LEU A 74 -20.18 5.93 3.84
C LEU A 74 -19.07 6.98 3.88
N PHE A 75 -18.64 7.47 2.71
CA PHE A 75 -17.64 8.54 2.62
C PHE A 75 -18.27 9.88 2.25
N PRO A 76 -17.73 10.99 2.79
CA PRO A 76 -18.08 12.34 2.34
C PRO A 76 -17.86 12.48 0.83
N GLU A 77 -18.75 13.20 0.16
CA GLU A 77 -18.79 13.31 -1.30
C GLU A 77 -17.45 13.74 -1.91
N GLN A 78 -16.71 14.65 -1.24
CA GLN A 78 -15.41 15.15 -1.71
C GLN A 78 -14.31 14.08 -1.80
N TYR A 79 -14.48 12.91 -1.20
CA TYR A 79 -13.51 11.81 -1.26
C TYR A 79 -13.94 10.68 -2.20
N ARG A 80 -15.18 10.71 -2.70
CA ARG A 80 -15.71 9.64 -3.57
C ARG A 80 -15.01 9.65 -4.92
N GLY A 81 -14.71 8.47 -5.44
CA GLY A 81 -13.99 8.28 -6.69
C GLY A 81 -12.47 8.48 -6.58
N ILE A 82 -11.94 8.72 -5.37
CA ILE A 82 -10.50 8.88 -5.15
C ILE A 82 -9.89 7.53 -4.79
N GLY A 83 -8.79 7.20 -5.49
CA GLY A 83 -7.91 6.09 -5.16
C GLY A 83 -6.49 6.59 -4.96
N VAL A 84 -5.83 6.16 -3.89
CA VAL A 84 -4.43 6.49 -3.59
C VAL A 84 -3.70 5.23 -3.17
N ARG A 85 -2.54 4.97 -3.77
CA ARG A 85 -1.56 3.97 -3.35
C ARG A 85 -0.19 4.63 -3.30
N ILE A 86 0.54 4.37 -2.23
CA ILE A 86 1.95 4.71 -2.11
C ILE A 86 2.68 3.39 -1.99
N GLU A 87 3.69 3.19 -2.83
CA GLU A 87 4.39 1.92 -2.97
C GLU A 87 5.90 2.13 -2.86
N ASP A 88 6.52 1.33 -2.02
CA ASP A 88 7.96 1.23 -1.90
C ASP A 88 8.43 -0.20 -2.15
N ASP A 89 9.57 -0.34 -2.84
CA ASP A 89 10.32 -1.58 -2.94
C ASP A 89 11.29 -1.68 -1.78
N VAL A 90 11.24 -2.78 -1.06
CA VAL A 90 11.99 -2.95 0.19
C VAL A 90 12.85 -4.20 0.14
N LEU A 91 14.15 -4.03 0.36
CA LEU A 91 15.09 -5.12 0.58
C LEU A 91 15.16 -5.46 2.08
N VAL A 92 14.92 -6.71 2.43
CA VAL A 92 15.15 -7.23 3.78
C VAL A 92 16.65 -7.39 4.04
N THR A 93 17.12 -6.94 5.20
CA THR A 93 18.53 -7.05 5.62
C THR A 93 18.64 -7.80 6.93
N GLU A 94 19.85 -8.17 7.34
CA GLU A 94 20.12 -8.86 8.62
C GLU A 94 19.59 -8.11 9.85
N THR A 95 19.48 -6.79 9.78
CA THR A 95 19.15 -5.94 10.94
C THR A 95 17.91 -5.08 10.74
N GLY A 96 17.17 -5.28 9.64
CA GLY A 96 15.98 -4.48 9.31
C GLY A 96 15.68 -4.47 7.82
N CYS A 97 15.52 -3.29 7.24
CA CYS A 97 15.24 -3.18 5.81
C CYS A 97 15.91 -1.95 5.17
N ARG A 98 15.98 -1.97 3.85
CA ARG A 98 16.41 -0.83 3.02
C ARG A 98 15.39 -0.56 1.94
N VAL A 99 14.83 0.65 1.92
CA VAL A 99 13.94 1.11 0.86
C VAL A 99 14.76 1.36 -0.41
N LEU A 100 14.41 0.68 -1.51
CA LEU A 100 15.11 0.79 -2.80
C LEU A 100 14.57 1.96 -3.62
N SER A 101 13.30 2.28 -3.46
CA SER A 101 12.57 3.38 -4.14
C SER A 101 12.74 4.75 -3.47
N ASN A 102 13.59 4.89 -2.47
CA ASN A 102 13.76 6.08 -1.63
C ASN A 102 14.13 7.39 -2.36
N LYS A 103 14.45 7.32 -3.66
CA LYS A 103 14.71 8.50 -4.50
C LYS A 103 13.44 9.06 -5.15
N LEU A 104 12.35 8.32 -5.12
CA LEU A 104 11.06 8.77 -5.62
C LEU A 104 10.31 9.52 -4.50
N PRO A 105 9.82 10.73 -4.77
CA PRO A 105 9.03 11.45 -3.78
C PRO A 105 7.67 10.76 -3.58
N SER A 106 7.20 10.69 -2.33
CA SER A 106 5.87 10.17 -1.97
C SER A 106 4.95 11.24 -1.35
N HIS A 107 5.53 12.32 -0.84
CA HIS A 107 4.74 13.44 -0.34
C HIS A 107 4.14 14.25 -1.51
N PRO A 108 2.85 14.63 -1.48
CA PRO A 108 2.16 15.28 -2.60
C PRO A 108 2.92 16.50 -3.15
N ASP A 109 3.34 17.42 -2.29
CA ASP A 109 4.05 18.65 -2.70
C ASP A 109 5.39 18.34 -3.39
N GLU A 110 6.10 17.31 -2.93
CA GLU A 110 7.37 16.87 -3.52
C GLU A 110 7.14 16.22 -4.90
N VAL A 111 6.05 15.44 -5.04
CA VAL A 111 5.66 14.84 -6.34
C VAL A 111 5.34 15.93 -7.35
N GLU A 112 4.59 16.97 -6.97
CA GLU A 112 4.27 18.10 -7.87
C GLU A 112 5.54 18.82 -8.33
N VAL A 113 6.46 19.11 -7.41
CA VAL A 113 7.75 19.73 -7.73
C VAL A 113 8.58 18.84 -8.66
N TRP A 114 8.65 17.54 -8.38
CA TRP A 114 9.39 16.58 -9.19
C TRP A 114 8.87 16.50 -10.62
N ILE A 115 7.55 16.37 -10.80
CA ILE A 115 6.89 16.36 -12.12
C ILE A 115 7.14 17.68 -12.86
N SER A 116 6.98 18.81 -12.17
CA SER A 116 7.22 20.13 -12.76
C SER A 116 8.66 20.31 -13.28
N ASN A 117 9.63 19.74 -12.57
CA ASN A 117 11.03 19.81 -13.00
C ASN A 117 11.30 18.93 -14.24
N LEU A 118 10.70 17.74 -14.30
CA LEU A 118 10.81 16.86 -15.46
C LEU A 118 10.21 17.48 -16.73
N THR A 119 9.08 18.16 -16.60
CA THR A 119 8.38 18.77 -17.74
C THR A 119 9.01 20.07 -18.26
N LYS A 120 9.82 20.75 -17.43
CA LYS A 120 10.57 21.96 -17.83
C LYS A 120 11.90 21.64 -18.51
N SER A 121 12.37 20.41 -18.43
CA SER A 121 13.67 19.98 -18.99
C SER A 121 13.58 19.51 -20.45
N ASN A 122 12.41 19.57 -21.05
CA ASN A 122 12.14 19.34 -22.46
C ASN A 122 11.74 20.64 -23.14
#